data_48178f0c43824e8971334ab87da6f6af
#
_entry.id   48178f0c43824e8971334ab87da6f6af
#
_cell.length_a   1.000
_cell.length_b   1.000
_cell.length_c   1.000
_cell.angle_alpha   90.00
_cell.angle_beta   90.00
_cell.angle_gamma   90.00
#
_symmetry.space_group_name_H-M   'P 1'
#
loop_
_entity.id
_entity.type
_entity.pdbx_description
1 polymer ?
#
loop_
_entity_poly.entity_id
_entity_poly.type
_entity_poly.pdbx_seq_one_letter_code
_entity_poly.pdbx_strand_id
1 'polypeptide(L)'
;MIRILDTDFNLQAEIEPIYMEWTRRYYRGDSFTFKVPLNTYITSLNYVIFDNRVGVITKIVSYKDYLQVSGKEYGFSVNKRIVSPSTQTGAAETLQKYYVTANCITPTARKILNLSVESDQGRGTSTTLPARYQDLEELLVEIYQRTGLGWCIEYLSGMFIFTTIEGKDRTSTQNINPRAIFAEEYGNLEEVVVTDSINSYFNVVYMGGQGTGAGRTVEEVGTGTQNNRYELFADAKNLSTTTQIQDKGNEILNEYRETYQLAGTFRSTDSITYETDFFLGDIVTVKHDDYMLDLRLVEVKQIIDTKVTYEFTFGKEPNTINNALNKRLSLINSEVRI
;
A
#
# COMPACT_ATOMS: atom_id res chain seq x y z
N MET A 1 -8.47 5.72 -23.30
CA MET A 1 -7.25 6.11 -24.06
C MET A 1 -6.12 6.36 -23.08
N ILE A 2 -4.92 5.87 -23.36
CA ILE A 2 -3.71 6.11 -22.57
C ILE A 2 -2.75 7.02 -23.35
N ARG A 3 -1.98 7.83 -22.62
CA ARG A 3 -0.91 8.65 -23.19
C ARG A 3 0.44 8.09 -22.78
N ILE A 4 1.35 7.96 -23.76
CA ILE A 4 2.73 7.53 -23.53
C ILE A 4 3.63 8.77 -23.65
N LEU A 5 4.42 9.01 -22.62
CA LEU A 5 5.43 10.06 -22.61
C LEU A 5 6.83 9.45 -22.57
N ASP A 6 7.80 10.14 -23.15
CA ASP A 6 9.21 9.78 -22.99
C ASP A 6 9.77 10.18 -21.60
N THR A 7 11.05 9.93 -21.39
CA THR A 7 11.72 10.26 -20.13
C THR A 7 11.82 11.76 -19.85
N ASP A 8 11.63 12.61 -20.87
CA ASP A 8 11.59 14.06 -20.77
C ASP A 8 10.18 14.63 -20.69
N PHE A 9 9.18 13.74 -20.52
CA PHE A 9 7.74 14.03 -20.44
C PHE A 9 7.11 14.58 -21.73
N ASN A 10 7.74 14.36 -22.90
CA ASN A 10 7.13 14.69 -24.17
C ASN A 10 6.17 13.59 -24.62
N LEU A 11 5.02 13.98 -25.17
CA LEU A 11 4.03 13.05 -25.69
C LEU A 11 4.61 12.29 -26.90
N GLN A 12 4.63 10.96 -26.80
CA GLN A 12 5.08 10.06 -27.86
C GLN A 12 3.90 9.43 -28.61
N ALA A 13 2.87 9.04 -27.89
CA ALA A 13 1.69 8.39 -28.46
C ALA A 13 0.46 8.55 -27.59
N GLU A 14 -0.71 8.52 -28.25
CA GLU A 14 -2.01 8.29 -27.64
C GLU A 14 -2.54 6.96 -28.18
N ILE A 15 -2.91 6.05 -27.31
CA ILE A 15 -3.20 4.66 -27.65
C ILE A 15 -4.49 4.23 -26.99
N GLU A 16 -5.34 3.56 -27.74
CA GLU A 16 -6.45 2.79 -27.19
C GLU A 16 -5.98 1.34 -26.99
N PRO A 17 -5.83 0.86 -25.74
CA PRO A 17 -5.35 -0.49 -25.49
C PRO A 17 -6.41 -1.52 -25.88
N ILE A 18 -5.99 -2.68 -26.38
CA ILE A 18 -6.86 -3.84 -26.63
C ILE A 18 -7.43 -4.38 -25.31
N TYR A 19 -6.64 -4.29 -24.27
CA TYR A 19 -6.93 -4.70 -22.90
C TYR A 19 -6.11 -3.84 -21.95
N MET A 20 -6.67 -3.48 -20.83
CA MET A 20 -5.96 -2.76 -19.77
C MET A 20 -6.48 -3.18 -18.41
N GLU A 21 -5.58 -3.32 -17.48
CA GLU A 21 -5.87 -3.37 -16.06
C GLU A 21 -5.01 -2.36 -15.33
N TRP A 22 -5.60 -1.67 -14.37
CA TRP A 22 -4.92 -0.77 -13.46
C TRP A 22 -5.34 -1.07 -12.04
N THR A 23 -4.37 -1.44 -11.20
CA THR A 23 -4.60 -1.78 -9.80
C THR A 23 -4.16 -0.62 -8.92
N ARG A 24 -5.11 0.04 -8.29
CA ARG A 24 -4.89 1.10 -7.29
C ARG A 24 -4.80 0.50 -5.90
N ARG A 25 -3.86 1.02 -5.10
CA ARG A 25 -3.66 0.59 -3.73
C ARG A 25 -3.67 1.76 -2.77
N TYR A 26 -4.27 1.54 -1.61
CA TYR A 26 -4.46 2.57 -0.60
C TYR A 26 -3.15 3.00 0.10
N TYR A 27 -2.18 2.09 0.19
CA TYR A 27 -0.96 2.31 0.97
C TYR A 27 0.32 1.84 0.29
N ARG A 28 0.24 1.48 -0.97
CA ARG A 28 1.37 1.09 -1.84
C ARG A 28 1.20 1.71 -3.21
N GLY A 29 2.28 1.76 -3.97
CA GLY A 29 2.21 2.19 -5.36
C GLY A 29 1.36 1.27 -6.22
N ASP A 30 0.64 1.88 -7.15
CA ASP A 30 -0.21 1.22 -8.14
C ASP A 30 0.62 0.32 -9.09
N SER A 31 -0.09 -0.52 -9.83
CA SER A 31 0.49 -1.29 -10.93
C SER A 31 -0.48 -1.35 -12.10
N PHE A 32 0.05 -1.54 -13.30
CA PHE A 32 -0.77 -1.67 -14.49
C PHE A 32 -0.21 -2.71 -15.46
N THR A 33 -1.11 -3.24 -16.29
CA THR A 33 -0.78 -4.04 -17.46
C THR A 33 -1.74 -3.68 -18.57
N PHE A 34 -1.24 -3.53 -19.80
CA PHE A 34 -2.08 -3.34 -20.98
C PHE A 34 -1.52 -4.07 -22.19
N LYS A 35 -2.39 -4.31 -23.19
CA LYS A 35 -2.03 -4.93 -24.47
C LYS A 35 -2.25 -3.95 -25.60
N VAL A 36 -1.29 -3.87 -26.52
CA VAL A 36 -1.32 -2.99 -27.69
C VAL A 36 -0.86 -3.75 -28.93
N PRO A 37 -1.19 -3.27 -30.15
CA PRO A 37 -0.69 -3.86 -31.40
C PRO A 37 0.83 -3.90 -31.47
N LEU A 38 1.39 -4.88 -32.19
CA LEU A 38 2.84 -5.10 -32.33
C LEU A 38 3.62 -3.90 -32.90
N ASN A 39 2.99 -3.10 -33.75
CA ASN A 39 3.61 -1.93 -34.37
C ASN A 39 3.65 -0.68 -33.47
N THR A 40 3.23 -0.81 -32.23
CA THR A 40 3.25 0.31 -31.28
C THR A 40 4.67 0.55 -30.77
N TYR A 41 5.20 1.77 -30.96
CA TYR A 41 6.52 2.12 -30.47
C TYR A 41 6.46 2.51 -28.98
N ILE A 42 6.95 1.64 -28.13
CA ILE A 42 7.01 1.82 -26.67
C ILE A 42 8.35 1.28 -26.17
N THR A 43 8.97 1.98 -25.22
CA THR A 43 10.20 1.53 -24.56
C THR A 43 10.01 1.46 -23.04
N SER A 44 10.84 0.66 -22.38
CA SER A 44 10.92 0.70 -20.90
C SER A 44 11.38 2.09 -20.43
N LEU A 45 10.94 2.48 -19.25
CA LEU A 45 11.08 3.80 -18.64
C LEU A 45 10.22 4.91 -19.26
N ASN A 46 9.46 4.66 -20.35
CA ASN A 46 8.41 5.59 -20.73
C ASN A 46 7.35 5.69 -19.63
N TYR A 47 6.71 6.86 -19.58
CA TYR A 47 5.58 7.08 -18.67
C TYR A 47 4.27 6.76 -19.37
N VAL A 48 3.33 6.24 -18.59
CA VAL A 48 1.95 6.00 -19.01
C VAL A 48 1.05 6.88 -18.17
N ILE A 49 0.20 7.65 -18.83
CA ILE A 49 -0.84 8.43 -18.17
C ILE A 49 -2.20 7.85 -18.55
N PHE A 50 -2.99 7.57 -17.54
CA PHE A 50 -4.37 7.15 -17.65
C PHE A 50 -5.22 7.93 -16.64
N ASP A 51 -6.12 8.76 -17.14
CA ASP A 51 -6.85 9.77 -16.35
C ASP A 51 -5.88 10.67 -15.57
N ASN A 52 -5.97 10.72 -14.24
CA ASN A 52 -5.04 11.42 -13.35
C ASN A 52 -3.95 10.50 -12.77
N ARG A 53 -3.84 9.27 -13.27
CA ARG A 53 -2.88 8.26 -12.82
C ARG A 53 -1.66 8.27 -13.71
N VAL A 54 -0.52 8.03 -13.13
CA VAL A 54 0.74 7.96 -13.86
C VAL A 54 1.55 6.76 -13.45
N GLY A 55 2.16 6.11 -14.42
CA GLY A 55 3.01 4.97 -14.21
C GLY A 55 4.25 4.97 -15.08
N VAL A 56 5.23 4.15 -14.71
CA VAL A 56 6.48 3.91 -15.44
C VAL A 56 6.43 2.50 -16.01
N ILE A 57 6.72 2.37 -17.31
CA ILE A 57 6.83 1.06 -17.95
C ILE A 57 8.09 0.37 -17.45
N THR A 58 7.91 -0.80 -16.84
CA THR A 58 9.01 -1.59 -16.28
C THR A 58 9.27 -2.88 -17.05
N LYS A 59 8.32 -3.32 -17.87
CA LYS A 59 8.44 -4.57 -18.63
C LYS A 59 7.60 -4.54 -19.90
N ILE A 60 8.18 -5.01 -20.99
CA ILE A 60 7.51 -5.21 -22.28
C ILE A 60 7.77 -6.65 -22.72
N VAL A 61 6.72 -7.36 -23.07
CA VAL A 61 6.79 -8.73 -23.61
C VAL A 61 6.11 -8.75 -24.96
N SER A 62 6.83 -9.21 -25.99
CA SER A 62 6.27 -9.40 -27.34
C SER A 62 5.67 -10.78 -27.45
N TYR A 63 4.40 -10.83 -27.77
CA TYR A 63 3.69 -12.04 -28.16
C TYR A 63 3.48 -12.06 -29.68
N LYS A 64 2.89 -13.13 -30.21
CA LYS A 64 2.66 -13.28 -31.66
C LYS A 64 1.81 -12.16 -32.24
N ASP A 65 0.79 -11.72 -31.52
CA ASP A 65 -0.27 -10.84 -32.04
C ASP A 65 -0.34 -9.47 -31.32
N TYR A 66 0.38 -9.29 -30.22
CA TYR A 66 0.36 -8.07 -29.43
C TYR A 66 1.63 -7.90 -28.57
N LEU A 67 1.85 -6.67 -28.12
CA LEU A 67 2.78 -6.37 -27.02
C LEU A 67 2.00 -6.31 -25.71
N GLN A 68 2.50 -6.99 -24.69
CA GLN A 68 2.04 -6.80 -23.31
C GLN A 68 3.01 -5.90 -22.59
N VAL A 69 2.49 -4.80 -22.08
CA VAL A 69 3.25 -3.76 -21.37
C VAL A 69 2.81 -3.77 -19.91
N SER A 70 3.75 -3.85 -19.00
CA SER A 70 3.47 -3.80 -17.56
C SER A 70 4.33 -2.73 -16.90
N GLY A 71 3.80 -2.14 -15.85
CA GLY A 71 4.51 -1.11 -15.12
C GLY A 71 3.99 -0.91 -13.70
N LYS A 72 4.61 0.07 -13.08
CA LYS A 72 4.32 0.51 -11.72
C LYS A 72 3.96 1.98 -11.73
N GLU A 73 3.16 2.43 -10.77
CA GLU A 73 2.89 3.84 -10.56
C GLU A 73 4.20 4.65 -10.53
N TYR A 74 4.12 5.94 -10.81
CA TYR A 74 5.26 6.87 -10.73
C TYR A 74 5.96 6.83 -9.35
N GLY A 75 5.26 6.46 -8.32
CA GLY A 75 5.79 6.06 -7.02
C GLY A 75 6.90 5.00 -7.08
N PHE A 76 7.05 4.27 -8.19
CA PHE A 76 8.23 3.42 -8.42
C PHE A 76 9.54 4.19 -8.27
N SER A 77 9.58 5.46 -8.67
CA SER A 77 10.74 6.33 -8.45
C SER A 77 10.92 6.70 -6.97
N VAL A 78 9.83 6.86 -6.22
CA VAL A 78 9.83 7.04 -4.76
C VAL A 78 10.33 5.76 -4.09
N ASN A 79 9.86 4.59 -4.53
CA ASN A 79 10.25 3.28 -4.02
C ASN A 79 11.73 2.94 -4.24
N LYS A 80 12.39 3.63 -5.16
CA LYS A 80 13.85 3.49 -5.41
C LYS A 80 14.68 4.48 -4.60
N ARG A 81 14.14 5.06 -3.53
CA ARG A 81 14.86 5.95 -2.61
C ARG A 81 15.08 5.25 -1.27
N ILE A 82 16.30 5.36 -0.78
CA ILE A 82 16.67 4.93 0.58
C ILE A 82 16.54 6.11 1.52
N VAL A 83 15.88 5.91 2.65
CA VAL A 83 15.64 6.96 3.65
C VAL A 83 16.94 7.35 4.35
N SER A 84 17.27 8.63 4.37
CA SER A 84 18.37 9.16 5.16
C SER A 84 18.03 9.05 6.66
N PRO A 85 19.02 8.74 7.52
CA PRO A 85 18.80 8.56 8.95
C PRO A 85 18.14 9.80 9.57
N SER A 86 16.98 9.62 10.19
CA SER A 86 16.29 10.67 10.95
C SER A 86 15.26 10.04 11.90
N THR A 87 14.91 10.78 12.95
CA THR A 87 13.78 10.44 13.82
C THR A 87 12.83 11.63 13.79
N GLN A 88 11.60 11.39 13.39
CA GLN A 88 10.58 12.43 13.29
C GLN A 88 9.37 12.07 14.16
N THR A 89 8.73 13.09 14.73
CA THR A 89 7.49 12.96 15.48
C THR A 89 6.46 13.91 14.90
N GLY A 90 5.27 13.43 14.63
CA GLY A 90 4.19 14.25 14.08
C GLY A 90 2.99 13.42 13.66
N ALA A 91 1.97 14.10 13.13
CA ALA A 91 0.82 13.44 12.52
C ALA A 91 1.27 12.56 11.33
N ALA A 92 0.52 11.53 11.02
CA ALA A 92 0.85 10.59 9.95
C ALA A 92 1.12 11.29 8.60
N GLU A 93 0.26 12.23 8.22
CA GLU A 93 0.41 13.02 7.00
C GLU A 93 1.71 13.84 7.00
N THR A 94 1.99 14.53 8.10
CA THR A 94 3.22 15.31 8.27
C THR A 94 4.46 14.44 8.08
N LEU A 95 4.45 13.22 8.64
CA LEU A 95 5.56 12.27 8.48
C LEU A 95 5.71 11.76 7.05
N GLN A 96 4.62 11.37 6.38
CA GLN A 96 4.64 10.94 4.99
C GLN A 96 5.24 12.04 4.09
N LYS A 97 4.73 13.25 4.21
CA LYS A 97 5.14 14.42 3.42
C LYS A 97 6.59 14.84 3.72
N TYR A 98 7.00 14.79 4.99
CA TYR A 98 8.38 15.04 5.39
C TYR A 98 9.35 14.07 4.70
N TYR A 99 9.10 12.75 4.82
CA TYR A 99 10.03 11.75 4.28
C TYR A 99 10.08 11.77 2.75
N VAL A 100 8.99 12.01 2.06
CA VAL A 100 8.99 12.20 0.61
C VAL A 100 9.78 13.45 0.23
N THR A 101 9.54 14.58 0.89
CA THR A 101 10.25 15.85 0.64
C THR A 101 11.75 15.69 0.86
N ALA A 102 12.15 15.14 2.01
CA ALA A 102 13.55 14.99 2.41
C ALA A 102 14.35 14.02 1.53
N ASN A 103 13.67 13.04 0.90
CA ASN A 103 14.35 12.01 0.12
C ASN A 103 14.15 12.11 -1.40
N CYS A 104 13.12 12.84 -1.87
CA CYS A 104 12.76 12.90 -3.29
C CYS A 104 12.75 14.32 -3.87
N ILE A 105 12.75 15.37 -3.05
CA ILE A 105 12.57 16.74 -3.54
C ILE A 105 13.75 17.64 -3.16
N THR A 106 14.09 17.71 -1.87
CA THR A 106 15.11 18.64 -1.36
C THR A 106 16.53 18.35 -1.86
N PRO A 107 17.05 17.10 -1.81
CA PRO A 107 18.42 16.84 -2.25
C PRO A 107 18.55 16.90 -3.79
N THR A 108 19.36 17.80 -4.30
CA THR A 108 19.54 18.00 -5.75
C THR A 108 19.83 16.73 -6.53
N ALA A 109 20.76 15.90 -6.05
CA ALA A 109 21.14 14.64 -6.72
C ALA A 109 20.07 13.54 -6.65
N ARG A 110 19.06 13.70 -5.79
CA ARG A 110 17.99 12.72 -5.56
C ARG A 110 16.64 13.23 -6.00
N LYS A 111 16.59 14.47 -6.47
CA LYS A 111 15.34 15.14 -6.85
C LYS A 111 14.64 14.37 -7.98
N ILE A 112 13.37 14.07 -7.75
CA ILE A 112 12.46 13.60 -8.80
C ILE A 112 11.86 14.84 -9.45
N LEU A 113 12.07 14.99 -10.75
CA LEU A 113 11.57 16.14 -11.51
C LEU A 113 10.05 16.15 -11.54
N ASN A 114 9.49 17.33 -11.46
CA ASN A 114 8.03 17.58 -11.46
C ASN A 114 7.26 16.92 -10.30
N LEU A 115 7.95 16.36 -9.29
CA LEU A 115 7.30 15.88 -8.06
C LEU A 115 7.14 17.03 -7.06
N SER A 116 5.94 17.19 -6.56
CA SER A 116 5.58 18.05 -5.44
C SER A 116 4.81 17.27 -4.38
N VAL A 117 4.64 17.88 -3.24
CA VAL A 117 3.86 17.34 -2.12
C VAL A 117 2.70 18.29 -1.86
N GLU A 118 1.50 17.75 -1.71
CA GLU A 118 0.32 18.52 -1.31
C GLU A 118 0.54 19.23 0.03
N SER A 119 -0.17 20.32 0.29
CA SER A 119 -0.11 21.04 1.58
C SER A 119 -0.47 20.12 2.74
N ASP A 120 0.33 20.16 3.81
CA ASP A 120 0.11 19.36 5.02
C ASP A 120 -1.12 19.88 5.78
N GLN A 121 -2.05 19.00 6.10
CA GLN A 121 -3.26 19.28 6.88
C GLN A 121 -3.17 18.69 8.30
N GLY A 122 -2.09 18.01 8.64
CA GLY A 122 -1.89 17.37 9.94
C GLY A 122 -2.81 16.18 10.22
N ARG A 123 -3.28 15.49 9.17
CA ARG A 123 -4.20 14.35 9.29
C ARG A 123 -3.55 13.11 9.91
N GLY A 124 -4.38 12.28 10.54
CA GLY A 124 -3.99 11.02 11.18
C GLY A 124 -3.37 11.17 12.56
N THR A 125 -3.20 10.05 13.24
CA THR A 125 -2.63 10.00 14.58
C THR A 125 -1.16 10.38 14.59
N SER A 126 -0.71 11.04 15.67
CA SER A 126 0.69 11.38 15.86
C SER A 126 1.49 10.15 16.32
N THR A 127 2.66 9.96 15.73
CA THR A 127 3.58 8.89 16.10
C THR A 127 5.04 9.37 15.98
N THR A 128 5.95 8.65 16.64
CA THR A 128 7.40 8.86 16.49
C THR A 128 7.97 7.76 15.62
N LEU A 129 8.67 8.15 14.55
CA LEU A 129 9.19 7.22 13.56
C LEU A 129 10.71 7.40 13.40
N PRO A 130 11.53 6.49 13.95
CA PRO A 130 12.94 6.40 13.63
C PRO A 130 13.11 5.70 12.29
N ALA A 131 13.78 6.34 11.33
CA ALA A 131 14.04 5.77 10.03
C ALA A 131 15.54 5.78 9.72
N ARG A 132 16.06 4.70 9.13
CA ARG A 132 17.47 4.60 8.80
C ARG A 132 17.72 3.58 7.68
N TYR A 133 18.15 4.06 6.52
CA TYR A 133 18.59 3.24 5.39
C TYR A 133 17.61 2.13 4.96
N GLN A 134 16.31 2.37 5.12
CA GLN A 134 15.23 1.52 4.60
C GLN A 134 14.64 2.09 3.33
N ASP A 135 13.93 1.28 2.57
CA ASP A 135 13.19 1.74 1.40
C ASP A 135 12.11 2.74 1.81
N LEU A 136 11.95 3.81 1.03
CA LEU A 136 10.98 4.85 1.36
C LEU A 136 9.53 4.33 1.27
N GLU A 137 9.22 3.44 0.32
CA GLU A 137 7.89 2.84 0.26
C GLU A 137 7.60 2.01 1.51
N GLU A 138 8.55 1.19 1.97
CA GLU A 138 8.37 0.40 3.19
C GLU A 138 8.16 1.29 4.41
N LEU A 139 8.83 2.44 4.48
CA LEU A 139 8.57 3.44 5.53
C LEU A 139 7.15 4.03 5.43
N LEU A 140 6.67 4.34 4.22
CA LEU A 140 5.31 4.84 4.03
C LEU A 140 4.26 3.78 4.39
N VAL A 141 4.53 2.51 4.08
CA VAL A 141 3.70 1.37 4.51
C VAL A 141 3.71 1.23 6.04
N GLU A 142 4.87 1.41 6.70
CA GLU A 142 4.97 1.41 8.16
C GLU A 142 4.11 2.52 8.79
N ILE A 143 4.12 3.73 8.22
CA ILE A 143 3.24 4.83 8.66
C ILE A 143 1.76 4.43 8.53
N TYR A 144 1.37 3.85 7.39
CA TYR A 144 0.01 3.34 7.21
C TYR A 144 -0.36 2.29 8.25
N GLN A 145 0.50 1.32 8.50
CA GLN A 145 0.25 0.23 9.46
C GLN A 145 0.01 0.75 10.88
N ARG A 146 0.71 1.83 11.27
CA ARG A 146 0.56 2.47 12.58
C ARG A 146 -0.66 3.37 12.69
N THR A 147 -1.07 3.99 11.59
CA THR A 147 -2.01 5.13 11.63
C THR A 147 -3.26 4.94 10.79
N GLY A 148 -3.27 4.00 9.87
CA GLY A 148 -4.36 3.76 8.92
C GLY A 148 -4.44 4.77 7.78
N LEU A 149 -3.47 5.69 7.63
CA LEU A 149 -3.49 6.76 6.63
C LEU A 149 -2.77 6.35 5.35
N GLY A 150 -3.48 6.32 4.22
CA GLY A 150 -2.95 5.94 2.91
C GLY A 150 -2.26 7.08 2.16
N TRP A 151 -1.76 6.79 0.97
CA TRP A 151 -1.13 7.76 0.08
C TRP A 151 -1.25 7.35 -1.38
N CYS A 152 -1.11 8.32 -2.28
CA CYS A 152 -0.98 8.08 -3.71
C CYS A 152 -0.15 9.19 -4.38
N ILE A 153 0.15 9.01 -5.67
CA ILE A 153 0.72 10.05 -6.51
C ILE A 153 -0.23 10.31 -7.68
N GLU A 154 -0.67 11.54 -7.82
CA GLU A 154 -1.56 11.97 -8.89
C GLU A 154 -0.79 12.78 -9.94
N TYR A 155 -1.26 12.75 -11.18
CA TYR A 155 -0.74 13.59 -12.26
C TYR A 155 -1.74 14.69 -12.60
N LEU A 156 -1.38 15.92 -12.30
CA LEU A 156 -2.21 17.10 -12.54
C LEU A 156 -1.37 18.19 -13.24
N SER A 157 -1.83 18.62 -14.40
CA SER A 157 -1.24 19.76 -15.13
C SER A 157 0.28 19.68 -15.33
N GLY A 158 0.82 18.49 -15.64
CA GLY A 158 2.25 18.30 -15.85
C GLY A 158 3.07 18.04 -14.60
N MET A 159 2.44 18.03 -13.43
CA MET A 159 3.07 17.78 -12.13
C MET A 159 2.64 16.46 -11.54
N PHE A 160 3.54 15.80 -10.83
CA PHE A 160 3.26 14.64 -9.98
C PHE A 160 3.07 15.15 -8.55
N ILE A 161 1.95 14.84 -7.96
CA ILE A 161 1.59 15.36 -6.63
C ILE A 161 1.45 14.19 -5.67
N PHE A 162 2.35 14.12 -4.70
CA PHE A 162 2.19 13.18 -3.59
C PHE A 162 1.08 13.66 -2.67
N THR A 163 0.06 12.85 -2.53
CA THR A 163 -1.17 13.16 -1.79
C THR A 163 -1.42 12.10 -0.72
N THR A 164 -1.89 12.55 0.43
CA THR A 164 -2.34 11.65 1.50
C THR A 164 -3.83 11.35 1.33
N ILE A 165 -4.19 10.09 1.40
CA ILE A 165 -5.57 9.63 1.31
C ILE A 165 -6.08 9.32 2.72
N GLU A 166 -7.19 9.96 3.10
CA GLU A 166 -7.95 9.65 4.29
C GLU A 166 -9.32 9.11 3.88
N GLY A 167 -9.53 7.81 4.06
CA GLY A 167 -10.83 7.21 3.77
C GLY A 167 -11.89 7.61 4.81
N LYS A 168 -13.15 7.61 4.39
CA LYS A 168 -14.29 7.91 5.25
C LYS A 168 -14.90 6.63 5.81
N ASP A 169 -15.46 6.73 7.00
CA ASP A 169 -16.34 5.68 7.53
C ASP A 169 -17.70 5.76 6.82
N ARG A 170 -18.04 4.71 6.06
CA ARG A 170 -19.30 4.54 5.33
C ARG A 170 -20.01 3.26 5.76
N THR A 171 -19.70 2.78 6.95
CA THR A 171 -20.30 1.55 7.47
C THR A 171 -21.79 1.69 7.72
N SER A 172 -22.46 0.57 7.85
CA SER A 172 -23.91 0.52 8.13
C SER A 172 -24.26 1.12 9.49
N THR A 173 -23.30 1.16 10.42
CA THR A 173 -23.51 1.55 11.84
C THR A 173 -23.34 3.04 12.11
N GLN A 174 -22.63 3.77 11.22
CA GLN A 174 -22.46 5.22 11.36
C GLN A 174 -23.58 6.02 10.68
N ASN A 175 -23.71 7.33 11.00
CA ASN A 175 -24.78 8.21 10.50
C ASN A 175 -24.25 9.56 9.95
N ILE A 176 -22.93 9.69 9.74
CA ILE A 176 -22.30 10.96 9.31
C ILE A 176 -22.17 11.01 7.79
N ASN A 177 -21.74 9.90 7.17
CA ASN A 177 -21.52 9.80 5.75
C ASN A 177 -22.59 8.94 5.06
N PRO A 178 -22.83 9.10 3.75
CA PRO A 178 -23.60 8.13 2.99
C PRO A 178 -23.02 6.73 3.16
N ARG A 179 -23.88 5.76 3.42
CA ARG A 179 -23.46 4.38 3.69
C ARG A 179 -23.10 3.68 2.40
N ALA A 180 -22.07 2.82 2.44
CA ALA A 180 -21.70 1.91 1.38
C ALA A 180 -21.76 0.48 1.89
N ILE A 181 -22.74 -0.29 1.41
CA ILE A 181 -22.99 -1.66 1.81
C ILE A 181 -22.90 -2.55 0.58
N PHE A 182 -22.03 -3.54 0.64
CA PHE A 182 -21.79 -4.50 -0.44
C PHE A 182 -22.33 -5.86 -0.05
N ALA A 183 -23.12 -6.45 -0.93
CA ALA A 183 -23.69 -7.78 -0.74
C ALA A 183 -24.07 -8.40 -2.08
N GLU A 184 -23.96 -9.72 -2.18
CA GLU A 184 -24.45 -10.46 -3.35
C GLU A 184 -25.96 -10.28 -3.53
N GLU A 185 -26.72 -10.25 -2.43
CA GLU A 185 -28.17 -10.02 -2.43
C GLU A 185 -28.58 -8.66 -2.98
N TYR A 186 -27.68 -7.65 -2.94
CA TYR A 186 -27.93 -6.31 -3.51
C TYR A 186 -27.50 -6.22 -4.98
N GLY A 187 -26.92 -7.29 -5.53
CA GLY A 187 -26.42 -7.36 -6.90
C GLY A 187 -25.25 -6.43 -7.19
N ASN A 188 -24.60 -5.91 -6.16
CA ASN A 188 -23.44 -5.01 -6.27
C ASN A 188 -22.09 -5.67 -5.95
N LEU A 189 -22.09 -6.93 -5.54
CA LEU A 189 -20.89 -7.72 -5.29
C LEU A 189 -21.09 -9.14 -5.83
N GLU A 190 -20.10 -9.65 -6.55
CA GLU A 190 -20.10 -10.99 -7.15
C GLU A 190 -18.75 -11.67 -6.97
N GLU A 191 -18.73 -12.99 -7.15
CA GLU A 191 -17.50 -13.80 -7.09
C GLU A 191 -16.71 -13.57 -5.80
N VAL A 192 -17.42 -13.58 -4.66
CA VAL A 192 -16.83 -13.27 -3.37
C VAL A 192 -15.85 -14.36 -2.95
N VAL A 193 -14.63 -13.96 -2.63
CA VAL A 193 -13.59 -14.83 -2.07
C VAL A 193 -13.22 -14.30 -0.69
N VAL A 194 -13.48 -15.10 0.32
CA VAL A 194 -13.07 -14.81 1.71
C VAL A 194 -11.77 -15.55 1.99
N THR A 195 -10.77 -14.84 2.46
CA THR A 195 -9.52 -15.42 2.93
C THR A 195 -9.38 -15.13 4.42
N ASP A 196 -9.44 -16.18 5.21
CA ASP A 196 -9.11 -16.20 6.62
C ASP A 196 -7.80 -16.97 6.78
N SER A 197 -6.77 -16.33 7.34
CA SER A 197 -5.43 -16.91 7.38
C SER A 197 -4.69 -16.58 8.65
N ILE A 198 -4.17 -17.63 9.27
CA ILE A 198 -3.24 -17.56 10.40
C ILE A 198 -1.79 -17.90 9.99
N ASN A 199 -1.49 -18.02 8.70
CA ASN A 199 -0.17 -18.44 8.21
C ASN A 199 0.97 -17.52 8.68
N SER A 200 0.69 -16.25 8.92
CA SER A 200 1.65 -15.27 9.44
C SER A 200 1.30 -14.80 10.86
N TYR A 201 0.41 -15.50 11.54
CA TYR A 201 -0.05 -15.13 12.87
C TYR A 201 1.00 -15.43 13.94
N PHE A 202 1.29 -14.44 14.77
CA PHE A 202 2.05 -14.59 16.01
C PHE A 202 1.35 -13.79 17.11
N ASN A 203 1.32 -14.33 18.31
CA ASN A 203 0.71 -13.67 19.47
C ASN A 203 1.68 -13.45 20.62
N VAL A 204 2.94 -13.87 20.44
CA VAL A 204 4.04 -13.59 21.35
C VAL A 204 5.28 -13.20 20.55
N VAL A 205 5.96 -12.13 20.93
CA VAL A 205 7.26 -11.75 20.39
C VAL A 205 8.29 -11.60 21.49
N TYR A 206 9.44 -12.22 21.29
CA TYR A 206 10.64 -11.98 22.10
C TYR A 206 11.44 -10.84 21.48
N MET A 207 11.49 -9.72 22.17
CA MET A 207 12.19 -8.51 21.74
C MET A 207 13.60 -8.49 22.30
N GLY A 208 14.61 -8.71 21.44
CA GLY A 208 16.01 -8.65 21.83
C GLY A 208 16.50 -7.20 21.96
N GLY A 209 16.61 -6.71 23.18
CA GLY A 209 17.13 -5.37 23.51
C GLY A 209 18.65 -5.28 23.42
N GLN A 210 19.26 -4.35 24.17
CA GLN A 210 20.71 -4.13 24.20
C GLN A 210 21.47 -5.30 24.83
N GLY A 211 22.73 -5.43 24.46
CA GLY A 211 23.64 -6.49 24.93
C GLY A 211 23.94 -7.54 23.88
N THR A 212 24.79 -8.52 24.23
CA THR A 212 25.20 -9.61 23.34
C THR A 212 25.20 -10.94 24.09
N GLY A 213 24.95 -12.03 23.35
CA GLY A 213 24.95 -13.38 23.91
C GLY A 213 24.01 -13.55 25.10
N ALA A 214 24.42 -14.27 26.12
CA ALA A 214 23.63 -14.55 27.33
C ALA A 214 23.34 -13.29 28.19
N GLY A 215 24.08 -12.21 28.01
CA GLY A 215 23.85 -10.93 28.69
C GLY A 215 22.91 -9.99 27.99
N ARG A 216 22.31 -10.39 26.86
CA ARG A 216 21.32 -9.60 26.12
C ARG A 216 20.01 -9.57 26.87
N THR A 217 19.45 -8.38 27.06
CA THR A 217 18.10 -8.22 27.59
C THR A 217 17.09 -8.70 26.56
N VAL A 218 16.16 -9.56 27.00
CA VAL A 218 15.03 -10.01 26.15
C VAL A 218 13.74 -9.75 26.89
N GLU A 219 12.85 -9.03 26.24
CA GLU A 219 11.49 -8.75 26.73
C GLU A 219 10.47 -9.59 25.97
N GLU A 220 9.60 -10.28 26.70
CA GLU A 220 8.46 -10.98 26.12
C GLU A 220 7.25 -10.04 26.05
N VAL A 221 6.64 -9.92 24.87
CA VAL A 221 5.46 -9.08 24.61
C VAL A 221 4.37 -9.93 23.97
N GLY A 222 3.13 -9.73 24.41
CA GLY A 222 1.97 -10.46 23.90
C GLY A 222 1.44 -11.49 24.89
N THR A 223 0.42 -12.24 24.44
CA THR A 223 -0.26 -13.23 25.27
C THR A 223 -0.56 -14.48 24.46
N GLY A 224 0.00 -15.59 24.84
CA GLY A 224 -0.26 -16.89 24.23
C GLY A 224 0.12 -17.98 25.18
N THR A 225 -0.68 -19.02 25.28
CA THR A 225 -0.44 -20.15 26.20
C THR A 225 -0.62 -21.49 25.52
N GLN A 226 0.18 -22.45 25.90
CA GLN A 226 0.08 -23.85 25.43
C GLN A 226 -0.04 -23.97 23.90
N ASN A 227 -1.08 -24.65 23.39
CA ASN A 227 -1.29 -24.87 21.96
C ASN A 227 -1.69 -23.60 21.20
N ASN A 228 -2.07 -22.53 21.90
CA ASN A 228 -2.38 -21.22 21.31
C ASN A 228 -1.23 -20.22 21.52
N ARG A 229 0.01 -20.68 21.43
CA ARG A 229 1.19 -19.84 21.53
C ARG A 229 2.05 -19.94 20.27
N TYR A 230 2.12 -18.86 19.54
CA TYR A 230 2.87 -18.70 18.28
C TYR A 230 3.90 -17.60 18.46
N GLU A 231 5.17 -17.96 18.42
CA GLU A 231 6.28 -17.12 18.85
C GLU A 231 7.09 -16.57 17.70
N LEU A 232 7.52 -15.31 17.84
CA LEU A 232 8.42 -14.61 16.94
C LEU A 232 9.59 -14.03 17.76
N PHE A 233 10.77 -13.97 17.19
CA PHE A 233 11.88 -13.18 17.71
C PHE A 233 12.11 -11.94 16.86
N ALA A 234 12.32 -10.78 17.48
CA ALA A 234 12.64 -9.53 16.79
C ALA A 234 13.75 -8.75 17.52
N ASP A 235 14.61 -8.10 16.74
CA ASP A 235 15.70 -7.30 17.26
C ASP A 235 15.24 -5.87 17.63
N ALA A 236 15.64 -5.44 18.82
CA ALA A 236 15.35 -4.12 19.38
C ALA A 236 16.61 -3.47 19.99
N LYS A 237 17.83 -3.83 19.52
CA LYS A 237 19.12 -3.34 20.06
C LYS A 237 19.20 -1.81 20.14
N ASN A 238 18.49 -1.09 19.28
CA ASN A 238 18.49 0.36 19.24
C ASN A 238 17.55 1.00 20.28
N LEU A 239 16.74 0.21 20.98
CA LEU A 239 15.81 0.67 21.99
C LEU A 239 16.43 0.51 23.39
N SER A 240 16.31 1.55 24.21
CA SER A 240 16.99 1.62 25.49
C SER A 240 16.09 1.48 26.70
N THR A 241 14.76 1.53 26.52
CA THR A 241 13.80 1.41 27.62
C THR A 241 12.82 0.26 27.39
N THR A 242 12.39 -0.38 28.47
CA THR A 242 11.38 -1.45 28.44
C THR A 242 10.09 -0.99 27.75
N THR A 243 9.64 0.25 27.99
CA THR A 243 8.44 0.79 27.35
C THR A 243 8.58 0.83 25.83
N GLN A 244 9.71 1.36 25.31
CA GLN A 244 9.96 1.39 23.86
C GLN A 244 10.02 -0.01 23.25
N ILE A 245 10.61 -0.97 23.98
CA ILE A 245 10.69 -2.36 23.53
C ILE A 245 9.30 -2.99 23.48
N GLN A 246 8.46 -2.77 24.49
CA GLN A 246 7.09 -3.25 24.56
C GLN A 246 6.21 -2.63 23.48
N ASP A 247 6.30 -1.31 23.26
CA ASP A 247 5.58 -0.62 22.21
C ASP A 247 5.92 -1.18 20.83
N LYS A 248 7.22 -1.40 20.58
CA LYS A 248 7.67 -2.01 19.32
C LYS A 248 7.24 -3.48 19.20
N GLY A 249 7.23 -4.23 20.28
CA GLY A 249 6.71 -5.60 20.33
C GLY A 249 5.22 -5.66 19.99
N ASN A 250 4.41 -4.78 20.56
CA ASN A 250 2.99 -4.67 20.25
C ASN A 250 2.74 -4.26 18.79
N GLU A 251 3.55 -3.36 18.26
CA GLU A 251 3.51 -2.97 16.84
C GLU A 251 3.75 -4.18 15.94
N ILE A 252 4.83 -4.94 16.21
CA ILE A 252 5.14 -6.16 15.46
C ILE A 252 4.00 -7.16 15.53
N LEU A 253 3.45 -7.43 16.71
CA LEU A 253 2.33 -8.36 16.85
C LEU A 253 1.09 -7.87 16.09
N ASN A 254 0.84 -6.56 16.04
CA ASN A 254 -0.25 -6.00 15.23
C ASN A 254 -0.06 -6.23 13.72
N GLU A 255 1.19 -6.29 13.25
CA GLU A 255 1.49 -6.63 11.86
C GLU A 255 1.24 -8.11 11.53
N TYR A 256 1.43 -8.98 12.52
CA TYR A 256 1.30 -10.43 12.40
C TYR A 256 -0.03 -10.97 12.97
N ARG A 257 -1.03 -10.12 13.08
CA ARG A 257 -2.40 -10.56 13.45
C ARG A 257 -2.99 -11.47 12.40
N GLU A 258 -3.97 -12.24 12.82
CA GLU A 258 -4.89 -12.95 11.93
C GLU A 258 -5.35 -12.04 10.79
N THR A 259 -5.23 -12.53 9.57
CA THR A 259 -5.55 -11.74 8.38
C THR A 259 -6.92 -12.16 7.88
N TYR A 260 -7.83 -11.21 7.85
CA TYR A 260 -9.14 -11.35 7.23
C TYR A 260 -9.20 -10.45 6.00
N GLN A 261 -9.41 -11.06 4.86
CA GLN A 261 -9.52 -10.37 3.58
C GLN A 261 -10.75 -10.88 2.84
N LEU A 262 -11.45 -9.96 2.21
CA LEU A 262 -12.52 -10.27 1.30
C LEU A 262 -12.26 -9.61 -0.04
N ALA A 263 -12.30 -10.38 -1.11
CA ALA A 263 -12.21 -9.90 -2.47
C ALA A 263 -13.49 -10.26 -3.24
N GLY A 264 -13.85 -9.44 -4.22
CA GLY A 264 -15.00 -9.71 -5.08
C GLY A 264 -15.08 -8.75 -6.26
N THR A 265 -15.85 -9.13 -7.26
CA THR A 265 -16.14 -8.31 -8.42
C THR A 265 -17.28 -7.35 -8.10
N PHE A 266 -17.02 -6.05 -8.23
CA PHE A 266 -18.03 -5.02 -8.01
C PHE A 266 -18.81 -4.74 -9.29
N ARG A 267 -20.13 -4.62 -9.12
CA ARG A 267 -21.02 -4.05 -10.14
C ARG A 267 -21.58 -2.72 -9.67
N SER A 268 -21.36 -1.69 -10.47
CA SER A 268 -22.08 -0.43 -10.29
C SER A 268 -23.58 -0.68 -10.46
N THR A 269 -24.35 -0.18 -9.52
CA THR A 269 -25.83 -0.18 -9.58
C THR A 269 -26.33 1.26 -9.60
N ASP A 270 -27.60 1.47 -9.86
CA ASP A 270 -28.22 2.82 -9.82
C ASP A 270 -28.11 3.46 -8.43
N SER A 271 -27.85 2.66 -7.39
CA SER A 271 -27.79 3.12 -6.00
C SER A 271 -26.37 3.35 -5.47
N ILE A 272 -25.32 2.84 -6.14
CA ILE A 272 -23.93 2.96 -5.67
C ILE A 272 -22.93 2.88 -6.83
N THR A 273 -22.06 3.87 -6.93
CA THR A 273 -21.06 4.00 -7.99
C THR A 273 -19.69 4.34 -7.40
N TYR A 274 -18.66 3.61 -7.84
CA TYR A 274 -17.27 3.88 -7.44
C TYR A 274 -16.80 5.24 -7.97
N GLU A 275 -15.98 5.93 -7.15
CA GLU A 275 -15.48 7.30 -7.37
C GLU A 275 -16.61 8.39 -7.38
N THR A 276 -17.83 8.02 -6.97
CA THR A 276 -18.94 8.95 -6.74
C THR A 276 -19.46 8.81 -5.31
N ASP A 277 -19.87 7.62 -4.95
CA ASP A 277 -20.50 7.34 -3.64
C ASP A 277 -19.50 6.83 -2.61
N PHE A 278 -18.46 6.16 -3.06
CA PHE A 278 -17.38 5.64 -2.22
C PHE A 278 -16.06 5.61 -2.98
N PHE A 279 -14.94 5.57 -2.22
CA PHE A 279 -13.59 5.75 -2.75
C PHE A 279 -12.62 4.74 -2.14
N LEU A 280 -11.46 4.56 -2.81
CA LEU A 280 -10.35 3.79 -2.25
C LEU A 280 -9.95 4.37 -0.88
N GLY A 281 -9.85 3.48 0.11
CA GLY A 281 -9.55 3.84 1.50
C GLY A 281 -10.77 3.98 2.40
N ASP A 282 -11.99 4.07 1.87
CA ASP A 282 -13.20 4.11 2.69
C ASP A 282 -13.39 2.80 3.48
N ILE A 283 -13.93 2.90 4.69
CA ILE A 283 -14.39 1.75 5.46
C ILE A 283 -15.86 1.53 5.12
N VAL A 284 -16.18 0.33 4.67
CA VAL A 284 -17.50 -0.04 4.16
C VAL A 284 -17.99 -1.30 4.86
N THR A 285 -19.30 -1.55 4.83
CA THR A 285 -19.85 -2.81 5.30
C THR A 285 -19.97 -3.79 4.14
N VAL A 286 -19.37 -4.97 4.31
CA VAL A 286 -19.52 -6.08 3.36
C VAL A 286 -20.32 -7.20 4.05
N LYS A 287 -21.38 -7.64 3.39
CA LYS A 287 -22.20 -8.76 3.83
C LYS A 287 -21.92 -9.96 2.92
N HIS A 288 -21.56 -11.07 3.51
CA HIS A 288 -21.37 -12.35 2.85
C HIS A 288 -21.90 -13.46 3.75
N ASP A 289 -22.85 -14.24 3.26
CA ASP A 289 -23.62 -15.20 4.03
C ASP A 289 -24.19 -14.55 5.32
N ASP A 290 -23.92 -15.13 6.48
CA ASP A 290 -24.36 -14.62 7.80
C ASP A 290 -23.39 -13.57 8.41
N TYR A 291 -22.30 -13.24 7.73
CA TYR A 291 -21.30 -12.31 8.23
C TYR A 291 -21.57 -10.89 7.73
N MET A 292 -21.46 -9.93 8.64
CA MET A 292 -21.43 -8.51 8.36
C MET A 292 -20.11 -7.94 8.87
N LEU A 293 -19.27 -7.44 7.96
CA LEU A 293 -17.91 -7.04 8.27
C LEU A 293 -17.69 -5.62 7.82
N ASP A 294 -17.16 -4.79 8.72
CA ASP A 294 -16.73 -3.44 8.41
C ASP A 294 -15.26 -3.48 8.01
N LEU A 295 -14.99 -3.32 6.72
CA LEU A 295 -13.67 -3.50 6.11
C LEU A 295 -13.27 -2.26 5.31
N ARG A 296 -11.98 -1.95 5.31
CA ARG A 296 -11.43 -0.91 4.44
C ARG A 296 -11.28 -1.43 3.02
N LEU A 297 -11.67 -0.63 2.03
CA LEU A 297 -11.34 -0.86 0.62
C LEU A 297 -9.86 -0.51 0.40
N VAL A 298 -9.02 -1.54 0.30
CA VAL A 298 -7.55 -1.37 0.23
C VAL A 298 -6.98 -1.49 -1.17
N GLU A 299 -7.70 -2.14 -2.08
CA GLU A 299 -7.30 -2.27 -3.47
C GLU A 299 -8.50 -2.22 -4.41
N VAL A 300 -8.33 -1.54 -5.52
CA VAL A 300 -9.28 -1.46 -6.63
C VAL A 300 -8.57 -1.75 -7.93
N LYS A 301 -8.96 -2.83 -8.59
CA LYS A 301 -8.46 -3.19 -9.91
C LYS A 301 -9.52 -2.85 -10.95
N GLN A 302 -9.23 -1.88 -11.78
CA GLN A 302 -10.05 -1.50 -12.93
C GLN A 302 -9.59 -2.29 -14.15
N ILE A 303 -10.50 -3.01 -14.77
CA ILE A 303 -10.27 -3.77 -16.00
C ILE A 303 -11.07 -3.13 -17.12
N ILE A 304 -10.39 -2.86 -18.23
CA ILE A 304 -10.97 -2.28 -19.44
C ILE A 304 -10.68 -3.22 -20.61
N ASP A 305 -11.71 -3.83 -21.12
CA ASP A 305 -11.71 -4.59 -22.36
C ASP A 305 -12.88 -4.13 -23.24
N THR A 306 -13.91 -4.94 -23.44
CA THR A 306 -15.18 -4.57 -24.08
C THR A 306 -16.10 -3.74 -23.17
N LYS A 307 -15.86 -3.80 -21.87
CA LYS A 307 -16.56 -3.05 -20.82
C LYS A 307 -15.57 -2.68 -19.69
N VAL A 308 -15.98 -1.76 -18.83
CA VAL A 308 -15.24 -1.45 -17.60
C VAL A 308 -15.79 -2.30 -16.46
N THR A 309 -14.88 -3.01 -15.77
CA THR A 309 -15.19 -3.84 -14.61
C THR A 309 -14.25 -3.47 -13.47
N TYR A 310 -14.74 -3.56 -12.25
CA TYR A 310 -13.93 -3.33 -11.05
C TYR A 310 -13.88 -4.60 -10.19
N GLU A 311 -12.69 -4.97 -9.75
CA GLU A 311 -12.48 -5.95 -8.70
C GLU A 311 -12.02 -5.21 -7.45
N PHE A 312 -12.65 -5.50 -6.31
CA PHE A 312 -12.34 -4.87 -5.04
C PHE A 312 -11.70 -5.85 -4.07
N THR A 313 -10.75 -5.35 -3.29
CA THR A 313 -10.19 -6.06 -2.15
C THR A 313 -10.43 -5.23 -0.89
N PHE A 314 -11.07 -5.84 0.08
CA PHE A 314 -11.38 -5.26 1.37
C PHE A 314 -10.57 -5.91 2.48
N GLY A 315 -10.23 -5.15 3.53
CA GLY A 315 -9.49 -5.65 4.68
C GLY A 315 -7.97 -5.51 4.51
N LYS A 316 -7.20 -6.34 5.21
CA LYS A 316 -5.75 -6.34 5.18
C LYS A 316 -5.26 -7.41 4.19
N GLU A 317 -4.39 -7.04 3.25
CA GLU A 317 -3.75 -8.03 2.40
C GLU A 317 -3.01 -9.10 3.23
N PRO A 318 -3.20 -10.40 2.92
CA PRO A 318 -2.40 -11.44 3.53
C PRO A 318 -0.93 -11.20 3.18
N ASN A 319 -0.04 -11.33 4.17
CA ASN A 319 1.39 -11.32 3.89
C ASN A 319 1.70 -12.51 2.96
N THR A 320 2.12 -12.23 1.73
CA THR A 320 2.62 -13.30 0.86
C THR A 320 3.82 -13.95 1.53
N ILE A 321 4.04 -15.25 1.28
CA ILE A 321 5.18 -16.01 1.85
C ILE A 321 6.51 -15.28 1.62
N ASN A 322 6.68 -14.64 0.45
CA ASN A 322 7.87 -13.85 0.14
C ASN A 322 7.97 -12.57 0.98
N ASN A 323 6.87 -11.87 1.23
CA ASN A 323 6.87 -10.68 2.08
C ASN A 323 7.12 -11.05 3.54
N ALA A 324 6.52 -12.13 4.02
CA ALA A 324 6.76 -12.66 5.37
C ALA A 324 8.21 -13.14 5.56
N LEU A 325 8.80 -13.81 4.55
CA LEU A 325 10.20 -14.24 4.55
C LEU A 325 11.16 -13.05 4.51
N ASN A 326 10.93 -12.08 3.63
CA ASN A 326 11.77 -10.88 3.54
C ASN A 326 11.70 -10.06 4.84
N LYS A 327 10.53 -9.95 5.44
CA LYS A 327 10.32 -9.29 6.72
C LYS A 327 11.00 -10.03 7.87
N ARG A 328 10.92 -11.37 7.91
CA ARG A 328 11.68 -12.21 8.85
C ARG A 328 13.18 -12.06 8.67
N LEU A 329 13.67 -12.07 7.43
CA LEU A 329 15.08 -11.85 7.11
C LEU A 329 15.53 -10.45 7.54
N SER A 330 14.72 -9.42 7.39
CA SER A 330 15.03 -8.06 7.84
C SER A 330 15.10 -7.96 9.36
N LEU A 331 14.24 -8.65 10.09
CA LEU A 331 14.23 -8.70 11.55
C LEU A 331 15.47 -9.45 12.11
N ILE A 332 15.97 -10.45 11.37
CA ILE A 332 17.16 -11.22 11.75
C ILE A 332 18.45 -10.54 11.27
N ASN A 333 18.46 -9.99 10.06
CA ASN A 333 19.65 -9.38 9.45
C ASN A 333 20.06 -8.03 10.06
N SER A 334 19.22 -7.42 10.89
CA SER A 334 19.64 -6.32 11.75
C SER A 334 20.77 -6.75 12.73
N GLU A 335 20.96 -8.06 12.95
CA GLU A 335 22.06 -8.61 13.75
C GLU A 335 23.40 -8.65 13.02
N VAL A 336 23.43 -8.70 11.68
CA VAL A 336 24.64 -8.97 10.89
C VAL A 336 25.33 -7.70 10.39
N ARG A 337 24.73 -6.54 10.56
CA ARG A 337 25.36 -5.26 10.20
C ARG A 337 26.03 -4.65 11.43
N ILE A 338 27.19 -5.20 11.79
CA ILE A 338 28.22 -4.57 12.64
C ILE A 338 29.00 -3.58 11.78
#